data_5f26edf14f873838f8849ff16054f9c4
#
_entry.id   5f26edf14f873838f8849ff16054f9c4
#
_cell.length_a   1.000
_cell.length_b   1.000
_cell.length_c   1.000
_cell.angle_alpha   90.00
_cell.angle_beta   90.00
_cell.angle_gamma   90.00
#
_symmetry.space_group_name_H-M   'P 1'
#
loop_
_entity.id
_entity.type
_entity.pdbx_description
1 polymer ?
#
loop_
_entity_poly.entity_id
_entity_poly.type
_entity_poly.pdbx_seq_one_letter_code
_entity_poly.pdbx_strand_id
1 'polypeptide(L)'
;MKNILIVSATLNNNYELAKKLKNLINKEINVTVISLENYDLPVYTEDVFDKHIKKYQNTIEELTQHFIKNQGIIMCAPEYNGSVPPIVNNAIAWISTTT
;
A
#
# COMPACT_ATOMS: atom_id res chain seq x y z
N MET A 1 0.67 -17.90 -13.57
CA MET A 1 0.59 -17.81 -12.10
C MET A 1 -0.10 -16.50 -11.72
N LYS A 2 -1.06 -16.56 -10.82
CA LYS A 2 -1.73 -15.36 -10.33
C LYS A 2 -0.88 -14.67 -9.27
N ASN A 3 -0.95 -13.35 -9.24
CA ASN A 3 -0.24 -12.53 -8.28
C ASN A 3 -1.22 -11.78 -7.38
N ILE A 4 -1.01 -11.86 -6.08
CA ILE A 4 -1.82 -11.15 -5.09
C ILE A 4 -0.91 -10.28 -4.23
N LEU A 5 -1.34 -9.05 -4.02
CA LEU A 5 -0.70 -8.11 -3.11
C LEU A 5 -1.51 -8.04 -1.82
N ILE A 6 -0.85 -8.23 -0.69
CA ILE A 6 -1.44 -7.96 0.62
C ILE A 6 -0.78 -6.71 1.17
N VAL A 7 -1.58 -5.68 1.40
CA VAL A 7 -1.11 -4.39 1.90
C VAL A 7 -1.51 -4.26 3.36
N SER A 8 -0.53 -4.10 4.23
CA SER A 8 -0.77 -3.73 5.62
C SER A 8 -0.65 -2.22 5.77
N ALA A 9 -1.61 -1.60 6.46
CA ALA A 9 -1.53 -0.17 6.75
C ALA A 9 -0.34 0.16 7.64
N THR A 10 -0.02 -0.73 8.59
CA THR A 10 1.03 -0.50 9.59
C THR A 10 1.98 -1.69 9.68
N LEU A 11 3.01 -1.57 10.52
CA LEU A 11 3.93 -2.66 10.83
C LEU A 11 3.52 -3.42 12.12
N ASN A 12 2.36 -3.14 12.68
CA ASN A 12 1.85 -3.74 13.91
C ASN A 12 1.01 -4.99 13.63
N ASN A 13 -0.12 -5.14 14.34
CA ASN A 13 -0.97 -6.34 14.26
C ASN A 13 -1.49 -6.62 12.84
N ASN A 14 -1.73 -5.57 12.06
CA ASN A 14 -2.19 -5.73 10.68
C ASN A 14 -1.12 -6.37 9.79
N TYR A 15 0.14 -6.08 10.06
CA TYR A 15 1.25 -6.70 9.34
C TYR A 15 1.38 -8.17 9.69
N GLU A 16 1.22 -8.52 10.98
CA GLU A 16 1.20 -9.91 11.41
C GLU A 16 0.04 -10.67 10.76
N LEU A 17 -1.14 -10.05 10.69
CA LEU A 17 -2.28 -10.63 9.99
C LEU A 17 -1.98 -10.85 8.50
N ALA A 18 -1.37 -9.88 7.85
CA ALA A 18 -1.01 -9.98 6.43
C ALA A 18 -0.06 -11.15 6.17
N LYS A 19 0.94 -11.35 7.03
CA LYS A 19 1.87 -12.47 6.92
C LYS A 19 1.17 -13.81 7.15
N LYS A 20 0.24 -13.88 8.08
CA LYS A 20 -0.55 -15.10 8.32
C LYS A 20 -1.43 -15.42 7.12
N LEU A 21 -2.06 -14.42 6.51
CA LEU A 21 -2.87 -14.61 5.30
C LEU A 21 -2.02 -15.15 4.16
N LYS A 22 -0.82 -14.63 3.98
CA LYS A 22 0.10 -15.16 2.96
C LYS A 22 0.33 -16.65 3.12
N ASN A 23 0.54 -17.10 4.36
CA ASN A 23 0.81 -18.51 4.64
C ASN A 23 -0.41 -19.42 4.40
N LEU A 24 -1.62 -18.86 4.42
CA LEU A 24 -2.87 -19.60 4.19
C LEU A 24 -3.26 -19.67 2.71
N ILE A 25 -2.70 -18.82 1.89
CA ILE A 25 -3.03 -18.79 0.46
C ILE A 25 -2.30 -19.91 -0.27
N ASN A 26 -2.96 -20.51 -1.27
CA ASN A 26 -2.41 -21.58 -2.07
C ASN A 26 -1.04 -21.19 -2.63
N LYS A 27 -0.06 -22.09 -2.48
CA LYS A 27 1.32 -21.83 -2.89
C LYS A 27 1.51 -21.66 -4.39
N GLU A 28 0.51 -22.02 -5.19
CA GLU A 28 0.54 -21.75 -6.62
C GLU A 28 0.25 -20.27 -6.94
N ILE A 29 -0.19 -19.49 -5.94
CA ILE A 29 -0.41 -18.07 -6.08
C ILE A 29 0.81 -17.34 -5.54
N ASN A 30 1.32 -16.40 -6.32
CA ASN A 30 2.44 -15.57 -5.89
C ASN A 30 1.92 -14.42 -5.03
N VAL A 31 2.31 -14.40 -3.74
CA VAL A 31 1.81 -13.41 -2.77
C VAL A 31 2.95 -12.51 -2.34
N THR A 32 2.75 -11.22 -2.48
CA THR A 32 3.66 -10.18 -1.98
C THR A 32 2.99 -9.45 -0.83
N VAL A 33 3.72 -9.25 0.26
CA VAL A 33 3.22 -8.50 1.42
C VAL A 33 4.03 -7.21 1.55
N ILE A 34 3.34 -6.09 1.64
CA ILE A 34 3.97 -4.78 1.90
C ILE A 34 3.29 -4.08 3.07
N SER A 35 4.00 -3.17 3.72
CA SER A 35 3.42 -2.25 4.70
C SER A 35 3.56 -0.82 4.21
N LEU A 36 2.50 -0.05 4.33
CA LEU A 36 2.52 1.36 3.92
C LEU A 36 3.46 2.20 4.79
N GLU A 37 3.76 1.75 6.01
CA GLU A 37 4.72 2.46 6.87
C GLU A 37 6.16 2.41 6.33
N ASN A 38 6.46 1.51 5.41
CA ASN A 38 7.77 1.43 4.77
C ASN A 38 7.95 2.43 3.62
N TYR A 39 6.90 3.17 3.29
CA TYR A 39 6.93 4.16 2.21
C TYR A 39 6.83 5.56 2.81
N ASP A 40 7.94 6.28 2.76
CA ASP A 40 8.03 7.63 3.33
C ASP A 40 7.37 8.64 2.40
N LEU A 41 6.09 8.88 2.63
CA LEU A 41 5.30 9.83 1.84
C LEU A 41 4.67 10.87 2.77
N PRO A 42 4.76 12.16 2.42
CA PRO A 42 4.09 13.21 3.19
C PRO A 42 2.57 13.14 2.99
N VAL A 43 1.83 13.87 3.80
CA VAL A 43 0.40 14.04 3.55
C VAL A 43 0.21 14.73 2.20
N TYR A 44 -0.62 14.13 1.35
CA TYR A 44 -0.85 14.66 0.01
C TYR A 44 -1.61 15.99 0.05
N THR A 45 -1.09 16.98 -0.63
CA THR A 45 -1.79 18.23 -0.98
C THR A 45 -1.30 18.64 -2.36
N GLU A 46 -2.08 19.46 -3.06
CA GLU A 46 -1.65 19.96 -4.38
C GLU A 46 -0.33 20.72 -4.28
N ASP A 47 -0.14 21.47 -3.19
CA ASP A 47 1.07 22.23 -2.97
C ASP A 47 2.28 21.34 -2.78
N VAL A 48 2.13 20.28 -1.98
CA VAL A 48 3.21 19.29 -1.78
C VAL A 48 3.53 18.58 -3.08
N PHE A 49 2.52 18.22 -3.87
CA PHE A 49 2.72 17.60 -5.17
C PHE A 49 3.55 18.53 -6.08
N ASP A 50 3.14 19.78 -6.23
CA ASP A 50 3.80 20.73 -7.13
C ASP A 50 5.25 21.01 -6.73
N LYS A 51 5.51 21.12 -5.43
CA LYS A 51 6.84 21.51 -4.93
C LYS A 51 7.80 20.35 -4.73
N HIS A 52 7.27 19.16 -4.40
CA HIS A 52 8.10 18.06 -3.91
C HIS A 52 7.94 16.74 -4.68
N ILE A 53 7.20 16.72 -5.79
CA ILE A 53 6.96 15.48 -6.54
C ILE A 53 8.26 14.77 -6.90
N LYS A 54 9.28 15.51 -7.30
CA LYS A 54 10.57 14.94 -7.72
C LYS A 54 11.27 14.20 -6.57
N LYS A 55 11.13 14.71 -5.35
CA LYS A 55 11.74 14.10 -4.16
C LYS A 55 11.14 12.73 -3.86
N TYR A 56 9.83 12.56 -4.08
CA TYR A 56 9.11 11.34 -3.72
C TYR A 56 8.79 10.46 -4.92
N GLN A 57 9.18 10.85 -6.12
CA GLN A 57 8.78 10.16 -7.35
C GLN A 57 9.16 8.68 -7.35
N ASN A 58 10.37 8.33 -6.92
CA ASN A 58 10.80 6.93 -6.89
C ASN A 58 10.00 6.10 -5.89
N THR A 59 9.69 6.67 -4.73
CA THR A 59 8.86 6.01 -3.71
C THR A 59 7.45 5.77 -4.21
N ILE A 60 6.87 6.77 -4.88
CA ILE A 60 5.52 6.67 -5.45
C ILE A 60 5.49 5.61 -6.55
N GLU A 61 6.47 5.59 -7.43
CA GLU A 61 6.55 4.61 -8.52
C GLU A 61 6.70 3.19 -7.98
N GLU A 62 7.56 2.99 -6.99
CA GLU A 62 7.73 1.68 -6.37
C GLU A 62 6.42 1.16 -5.79
N LEU A 63 5.72 1.99 -5.02
CA LEU A 63 4.43 1.63 -4.44
C LEU A 63 3.40 1.35 -5.54
N THR A 64 3.31 2.22 -6.53
CA THR A 64 2.37 2.07 -7.65
C THR A 64 2.59 0.77 -8.40
N GLN A 65 3.84 0.38 -8.63
CA GLN A 65 4.15 -0.86 -9.35
C GLN A 65 3.63 -2.10 -8.63
N HIS A 66 3.65 -2.11 -7.30
CA HIS A 66 3.06 -3.22 -6.54
C HIS A 66 1.57 -3.36 -6.85
N PHE A 67 0.84 -2.26 -6.97
CA PHE A 67 -0.59 -2.29 -7.29
C PHE A 67 -0.85 -2.72 -8.72
N ILE A 68 -0.03 -2.27 -9.67
CA ILE A 68 -0.21 -2.58 -11.09
C ILE A 68 0.11 -4.05 -11.40
N LYS A 69 1.15 -4.61 -10.78
CA LYS A 69 1.63 -5.96 -11.10
C LYS A 69 0.77 -7.08 -10.56
N ASN A 70 -0.15 -6.78 -9.66
CA ASN A 70 -0.95 -7.80 -8.98
C ASN A 70 -2.39 -7.78 -9.47
N GLN A 71 -2.99 -8.97 -9.69
CA GLN A 71 -4.38 -9.10 -10.10
C GLN A 71 -5.36 -8.89 -8.96
N GLY A 72 -4.96 -9.25 -7.73
CA GLY A 72 -5.79 -9.09 -6.55
C GLY A 72 -5.08 -8.32 -5.48
N ILE A 73 -5.82 -7.53 -4.71
CA ILE A 73 -5.28 -6.72 -3.61
C ILE A 73 -6.13 -6.96 -2.37
N ILE A 74 -5.46 -7.29 -1.27
CA ILE A 74 -6.10 -7.43 0.05
C ILE A 74 -5.51 -6.35 0.94
N MET A 75 -6.39 -5.56 1.56
CA MET A 75 -5.98 -4.49 2.46
C MET A 75 -6.23 -4.89 3.91
N CYS A 76 -5.18 -4.92 4.73
CA CYS A 76 -5.26 -5.16 6.17
C CYS A 76 -5.06 -3.83 6.88
N ALA A 77 -6.12 -3.29 7.46
CA ALA A 77 -6.09 -1.97 8.08
C ALA A 77 -6.97 -1.94 9.33
N PRO A 78 -6.57 -1.19 10.37
CA PRO A 78 -7.44 -0.97 11.52
C PRO A 78 -8.59 -0.04 11.14
N GLU A 79 -9.68 -0.16 11.89
CA GLU A 79 -10.79 0.78 11.78
C GLU A 79 -10.60 1.89 12.81
N TYR A 80 -10.69 3.15 12.35
CA TYR A 80 -10.69 4.31 13.22
C TYR A 80 -11.96 5.11 12.98
N ASN A 81 -12.82 5.18 13.99
CA ASN A 81 -14.09 5.92 13.90
C ASN A 81 -14.95 5.52 12.69
N GLY A 82 -15.03 4.22 12.40
CA GLY A 82 -15.81 3.69 11.28
C GLY A 82 -15.20 3.92 9.91
N SER A 83 -13.91 4.26 9.84
CA SER A 83 -13.25 4.64 8.60
C SER A 83 -11.89 3.95 8.49
N VAL A 84 -11.33 3.93 7.27
CA VAL A 84 -9.96 3.46 7.06
C VAL A 84 -8.97 4.48 7.62
N PRO A 85 -7.78 4.05 8.06
CA PRO A 85 -6.81 4.98 8.62
C PRO A 85 -6.29 5.96 7.55
N PRO A 86 -5.88 7.17 7.97
CA PRO A 86 -5.38 8.20 7.05
C PRO A 86 -4.23 7.74 6.16
N ILE A 87 -3.36 6.86 6.66
CA ILE A 87 -2.22 6.36 5.87
C ILE A 87 -2.69 5.64 4.60
N VAL A 88 -3.81 4.93 4.65
CA VAL A 88 -4.38 4.24 3.49
C VAL A 88 -4.89 5.25 2.47
N ASN A 89 -5.69 6.21 2.89
CA ASN A 89 -6.21 7.24 2.01
C ASN A 89 -5.10 8.09 1.40
N ASN A 90 -4.07 8.39 2.19
CA ASN A 90 -2.92 9.15 1.72
C ASN A 90 -2.15 8.38 0.62
N ALA A 91 -1.93 7.09 0.82
CA ALA A 91 -1.27 6.25 -0.19
C ALA A 91 -2.08 6.21 -1.48
N ILE A 92 -3.40 6.04 -1.39
CA ILE A 92 -4.27 6.05 -2.56
C ILE A 92 -4.19 7.38 -3.30
N ALA A 93 -4.18 8.49 -2.57
CA ALA A 93 -4.06 9.82 -3.19
C ALA A 93 -2.76 9.94 -3.99
N TRP A 94 -1.64 9.49 -3.44
CA TRP A 94 -0.36 9.55 -4.15
C TRP A 94 -0.33 8.60 -5.35
N ILE A 95 -0.85 7.38 -5.22
CA ILE A 95 -0.89 6.41 -6.32
C ILE A 95 -1.71 6.96 -7.48
N SER A 96 -2.83 7.62 -7.21
CA SER A 96 -3.71 8.15 -8.25
C SER A 96 -3.07 9.28 -9.07
N THR A 97 -1.97 9.87 -8.61
CA THR A 97 -1.24 10.87 -9.41
C THR A 97 -0.49 10.25 -10.59
N THR A 98 -0.31 8.92 -10.59
CA THR A 98 0.47 8.21 -11.62
C THR A 98 -0.40 7.52 -12.67
N THR A 99 -1.72 7.59 -12.52
CA THR A 99 -2.65 6.90 -13.42
C THR A 99 -3.50 7.84 -14.26
#